data_c0f1546d393b6a63c6722a1583f121d8
#
_entry.id   c0f1546d393b6a63c6722a1583f121d8
#
_cell.length_a   1.000
_cell.length_b   1.000
_cell.length_c   1.000
_cell.angle_alpha   90.00
_cell.angle_beta   90.00
_cell.angle_gamma   90.00
#
_symmetry.space_group_name_H-M   'P 1'
#
loop_
_entity.id
_entity.type
_entity.pdbx_description
1 polymer ?
#
loop_
_entity_poly.entity_id
_entity_poly.type
_entity_poly.pdbx_seq_one_letter_code
_entity_poly.pdbx_strand_id
1 'polypeptide(L)'
;MKRINIEKYRLSDDILINFGFQFEDNILVFKRNILNDVFRMEIKLISTDFEIEVYDLDFNEVYSLFSVDSASGEIVTAIREEVKDVLEKILCLESVIYEDVLRYVKERYNSTTVQPFKSNPEIKALVTPNDKWYALFLDIEYNKLQKDSLVDSKVKIVNLKHIPSKISTVIDNRNIFQAYHMNKNHWISVVR
;
A
#
# COMPACT_ATOMS: atom_id res chain seq x y z
N MET A 1 20.85 11.13 4.32
CA MET A 1 19.46 10.97 3.93
C MET A 1 19.35 9.94 2.81
N LYS A 2 18.46 8.96 2.92
CA LYS A 2 18.07 8.04 1.83
C LYS A 2 16.67 8.36 1.35
N ARG A 3 16.38 8.15 0.06
CA ARG A 3 15.05 8.32 -0.53
C ARG A 3 14.55 7.02 -1.13
N ILE A 4 13.27 6.75 -0.94
CA ILE A 4 12.58 5.60 -1.51
C ILE A 4 11.26 6.08 -2.09
N ASN A 5 11.07 5.90 -3.40
CA ASN A 5 9.78 6.20 -4.03
C ASN A 5 8.74 5.15 -3.62
N ILE A 6 7.61 5.62 -3.09
CA ILE A 6 6.53 4.77 -2.58
C ILE A 6 5.24 4.90 -3.38
N GLU A 7 5.26 5.63 -4.48
CA GLU A 7 4.07 5.86 -5.33
C GLU A 7 3.33 4.57 -5.70
N LYS A 8 4.09 3.52 -6.01
CA LYS A 8 3.54 2.20 -6.36
C LYS A 8 2.80 1.49 -5.21
N TYR A 9 3.07 1.86 -3.95
CA TYR A 9 2.45 1.24 -2.77
C TYR A 9 1.14 1.91 -2.36
N ARG A 10 0.84 3.12 -2.87
CA ARG A 10 -0.41 3.87 -2.65
C ARG A 10 -0.86 3.92 -1.19
N LEU A 11 0.08 4.10 -0.29
CA LEU A 11 -0.20 4.24 1.12
C LEU A 11 -0.98 5.54 1.36
N SER A 12 -2.19 5.44 1.90
CA SER A 12 -2.96 6.62 2.29
C SER A 12 -2.44 7.18 3.62
N ASP A 13 -2.71 8.45 3.87
CA ASP A 13 -2.36 9.10 5.14
C ASP A 13 -2.93 8.34 6.33
N ASP A 14 -4.19 7.87 6.26
CA ASP A 14 -4.83 7.11 7.33
C ASP A 14 -4.08 5.81 7.64
N ILE A 15 -3.58 5.10 6.62
CA ILE A 15 -2.77 3.89 6.80
C ILE A 15 -1.47 4.22 7.54
N LEU A 16 -0.79 5.29 7.13
CA LEU A 16 0.46 5.73 7.73
C LEU A 16 0.24 6.21 9.18
N ILE A 17 -0.82 6.98 9.44
CA ILE A 17 -1.18 7.43 10.78
C ILE A 17 -1.47 6.23 11.70
N ASN A 18 -2.21 5.24 11.23
CA ASN A 18 -2.48 4.01 11.99
C ASN A 18 -1.21 3.19 12.27
N PHE A 19 -0.20 3.27 11.40
CA PHE A 19 1.12 2.66 11.65
C PHE A 19 1.93 3.40 12.70
N GLY A 20 1.66 4.71 12.90
CA GLY A 20 2.34 5.53 13.90
C GLY A 20 2.99 6.80 13.35
N PHE A 21 2.72 7.16 12.08
CA PHE A 21 3.10 8.47 11.57
C PHE A 21 2.26 9.56 12.23
N GLN A 22 2.87 10.73 12.43
CA GLN A 22 2.22 11.93 12.97
C GLN A 22 2.49 13.11 12.06
N PHE A 23 1.56 14.08 12.02
CA PHE A 23 1.81 15.33 11.30
C PHE A 23 2.74 16.23 12.09
N GLU A 24 3.85 16.64 11.47
CA GLU A 24 4.77 17.67 11.92
C GLU A 24 4.94 18.67 10.76
N ASP A 25 4.63 19.95 10.97
CA ASP A 25 4.69 20.99 9.94
C ASP A 25 4.01 20.60 8.60
N ASN A 26 2.83 19.97 8.66
CA ASN A 26 2.06 19.46 7.52
C ASN A 26 2.74 18.30 6.75
N ILE A 27 3.72 17.65 7.32
CA ILE A 27 4.40 16.49 6.78
C ILE A 27 4.13 15.28 7.68
N LEU A 28 3.84 14.12 7.11
CA LEU A 28 3.75 12.89 7.88
C LEU A 28 5.15 12.38 8.21
N VAL A 29 5.42 12.26 9.50
CA VAL A 29 6.72 11.84 10.06
C VAL A 29 6.53 10.65 10.98
N PHE A 30 7.34 9.62 10.80
CA PHE A 30 7.46 8.49 11.71
C PHE A 30 8.82 8.56 12.40
N LYS A 31 8.82 8.42 13.73
CA LYS A 31 10.05 8.40 14.53
C LYS A 31 10.10 7.15 15.39
N ARG A 32 11.25 6.52 15.42
CA ARG A 32 11.47 5.33 16.26
C ARG A 32 12.92 5.28 16.71
N ASN A 33 13.13 5.05 18.01
CA ASN A 33 14.45 4.71 18.52
C ASN A 33 14.82 3.28 18.14
N ILE A 34 16.06 3.07 17.82
CA ILE A 34 16.64 1.79 17.37
C ILE A 34 17.95 1.51 18.10
N LEU A 35 18.41 0.27 18.05
CA LEU A 35 19.65 -0.18 18.70
C LEU A 35 19.76 0.24 20.18
N ASN A 36 18.77 -0.18 20.98
CA ASN A 36 18.70 0.12 22.42
C ASN A 36 18.70 1.63 22.73
N ASP A 37 17.95 2.40 21.96
CA ASP A 37 17.80 3.86 22.10
C ASP A 37 19.10 4.66 21.89
N VAL A 38 20.10 4.09 21.21
CA VAL A 38 21.32 4.84 20.83
C VAL A 38 21.09 5.69 19.58
N PHE A 39 20.23 5.23 18.68
CA PHE A 39 19.91 5.95 17.44
C PHE A 39 18.39 6.17 17.33
N ARG A 40 18.02 7.17 16.54
CA ARG A 40 16.62 7.41 16.14
C ARG A 40 16.50 7.45 14.63
N MET A 41 15.66 6.60 14.06
CA MET A 41 15.25 6.75 12.66
C MET A 41 14.10 7.73 12.54
N GLU A 42 14.11 8.54 11.49
CA GLU A 42 13.01 9.38 11.06
C GLU A 42 12.68 9.09 9.61
N ILE A 43 11.40 8.86 9.33
CA ILE A 43 10.87 8.63 7.98
C ILE A 43 9.85 9.74 7.72
N LYS A 44 10.11 10.56 6.72
CA LYS A 44 9.24 11.69 6.32
C LYS A 44 8.61 11.38 4.99
N LEU A 45 7.29 11.59 4.86
CA LEU A 45 6.60 11.51 3.58
C LEU A 45 6.68 12.88 2.87
N ILE A 46 7.48 12.95 1.83
CA ILE A 46 7.63 14.15 1.00
C ILE A 46 7.11 13.83 -0.41
N SER A 47 5.94 14.35 -0.75
CA SER A 47 5.25 14.02 -1.99
C SER A 47 5.00 12.50 -2.11
N THR A 48 5.71 11.82 -2.99
CA THR A 48 5.61 10.36 -3.23
C THR A 48 6.81 9.58 -2.72
N ASP A 49 7.67 10.22 -1.94
CA ASP A 49 8.92 9.60 -1.46
C ASP A 49 8.97 9.55 0.06
N PHE A 50 9.49 8.46 0.59
CA PHE A 50 10.01 8.45 1.94
C PHE A 50 11.45 8.98 1.96
N GLU A 51 11.65 10.05 2.72
CA GLU A 51 12.99 10.51 3.12
C GLU A 51 13.33 9.93 4.48
N ILE A 52 14.48 9.25 4.56
CA ILE A 52 14.89 8.50 5.73
C ILE A 52 16.21 9.05 6.24
N GLU A 53 16.21 9.44 7.50
CA GLU A 53 17.39 9.90 8.23
C GLU A 53 17.53 9.09 9.53
N VAL A 54 18.77 8.96 9.98
CA VAL A 54 19.09 8.36 11.27
C VAL A 54 19.92 9.34 12.06
N TYR A 55 19.55 9.56 13.30
CA TYR A 55 20.22 10.45 14.23
C TYR A 55 20.92 9.65 15.31
N ASP A 56 22.13 10.01 15.62
CA ASP A 56 22.85 9.59 16.80
C ASP A 56 22.31 10.41 17.98
N LEU A 57 21.77 9.75 18.99
CA LEU A 57 21.09 10.44 20.10
C LEU A 57 22.07 10.98 21.15
N ASP A 58 23.29 10.42 21.25
CA ASP A 58 24.31 10.90 22.17
C ASP A 58 24.87 12.25 21.70
N PHE A 59 25.05 12.41 20.38
CA PHE A 59 25.57 13.63 19.78
C PHE A 59 24.47 14.56 19.24
N ASN A 60 23.23 14.07 19.14
CA ASN A 60 22.08 14.75 18.54
C ASN A 60 22.36 15.26 17.10
N GLU A 61 23.08 14.44 16.33
CA GLU A 61 23.48 14.73 14.96
C GLU A 61 23.04 13.64 14.00
N VAL A 62 22.96 13.98 12.71
CA VAL A 62 22.64 13.01 11.66
C VAL A 62 23.79 12.02 11.51
N TYR A 63 23.50 10.73 11.65
CA TYR A 63 24.45 9.65 11.41
C TYR A 63 24.68 9.48 9.91
N SER A 64 25.63 10.21 9.37
CA SER A 64 25.88 10.35 7.92
C SER A 64 26.25 9.03 7.24
N LEU A 65 26.91 8.10 7.94
CA LEU A 65 27.32 6.79 7.39
C LEU A 65 26.14 5.93 6.95
N PHE A 66 24.96 6.12 7.53
CA PHE A 66 23.73 5.46 7.06
C PHE A 66 23.47 5.74 5.58
N SER A 67 23.74 6.95 5.11
CA SER A 67 23.46 7.41 3.73
C SER A 67 24.53 7.05 2.71
N VAL A 68 25.70 6.63 3.16
CA VAL A 68 26.85 6.29 2.31
C VAL A 68 26.80 4.81 1.95
N ASP A 69 26.49 4.47 0.70
CA ASP A 69 26.27 3.07 0.29
C ASP A 69 27.51 2.18 0.48
N SER A 70 28.72 2.74 0.32
CA SER A 70 29.98 2.02 0.54
C SER A 70 30.37 1.89 2.01
N ALA A 71 29.69 2.56 2.94
CA ALA A 71 29.99 2.44 4.36
C ALA A 71 29.64 1.02 4.85
N SER A 72 30.56 0.44 5.62
CA SER A 72 30.44 -0.88 6.22
C SER A 72 30.81 -0.82 7.70
N GLY A 73 30.43 -1.85 8.46
CA GLY A 73 30.68 -1.99 9.88
C GLY A 73 29.44 -2.47 10.62
N GLU A 74 29.62 -3.02 11.81
CA GLU A 74 28.53 -3.64 12.58
C GLU A 74 27.38 -2.67 12.85
N ILE A 75 27.69 -1.46 13.29
CA ILE A 75 26.69 -0.45 13.66
C ILE A 75 25.86 -0.03 12.42
N VAL A 76 26.52 0.34 11.32
CA VAL A 76 25.82 0.78 10.11
C VAL A 76 25.00 -0.34 9.49
N THR A 77 25.46 -1.58 9.59
CA THR A 77 24.73 -2.77 9.14
C THR A 77 23.48 -2.98 9.98
N ALA A 78 23.62 -2.97 11.31
CA ALA A 78 22.50 -3.13 12.23
C ALA A 78 21.45 -2.01 12.06
N ILE A 79 21.86 -0.76 11.90
CA ILE A 79 20.95 0.36 11.59
C ILE A 79 20.18 0.10 10.29
N ARG A 80 20.87 -0.35 9.23
CA ARG A 80 20.22 -0.64 7.95
C ARG A 80 19.22 -1.78 8.02
N GLU A 81 19.51 -2.80 8.81
CA GLU A 81 18.59 -3.93 9.05
C GLU A 81 17.33 -3.47 9.79
N GLU A 82 17.46 -2.67 10.85
CA GLU A 82 16.31 -2.11 11.59
C GLU A 82 15.45 -1.19 10.70
N VAL A 83 16.07 -0.31 9.92
CA VAL A 83 15.36 0.56 8.98
C VAL A 83 14.64 -0.27 7.92
N LYS A 84 15.30 -1.28 7.37
CA LYS A 84 14.71 -2.19 6.38
C LYS A 84 13.50 -2.93 6.94
N ASP A 85 13.59 -3.47 8.16
CA ASP A 85 12.48 -4.16 8.83
C ASP A 85 11.26 -3.24 9.00
N VAL A 86 11.47 -2.00 9.41
CA VAL A 86 10.38 -1.01 9.52
C VAL A 86 9.77 -0.68 8.16
N LEU A 87 10.60 -0.45 7.14
CA LEU A 87 10.13 -0.15 5.80
C LEU A 87 9.33 -1.32 5.21
N GLU A 88 9.80 -2.56 5.37
CA GLU A 88 9.08 -3.74 4.91
C GLU A 88 7.70 -3.84 5.57
N LYS A 89 7.60 -3.56 6.88
CA LYS A 89 6.32 -3.51 7.59
C LYS A 89 5.40 -2.44 7.03
N ILE A 90 5.90 -1.21 6.80
CA ILE A 90 5.11 -0.12 6.23
C ILE A 90 4.64 -0.48 4.81
N LEU A 91 5.53 -0.97 3.97
CA LEU A 91 5.23 -1.29 2.57
C LEU A 91 4.32 -2.51 2.42
N CYS A 92 4.23 -3.37 3.44
CA CYS A 92 3.31 -4.50 3.49
C CYS A 92 1.93 -4.15 4.06
N LEU A 93 1.68 -2.93 4.56
CA LEU A 93 0.40 -2.54 5.19
C LEU A 93 -0.79 -2.73 4.24
N GLU A 94 -0.60 -2.52 2.95
CA GLU A 94 -1.63 -2.80 1.95
C GLU A 94 -2.04 -4.29 1.93
N SER A 95 -1.09 -5.21 2.09
CA SER A 95 -1.39 -6.64 2.14
C SER A 95 -2.12 -7.04 3.43
N VAL A 96 -1.80 -6.39 4.55
CA VAL A 96 -2.51 -6.60 5.84
C VAL A 96 -3.98 -6.18 5.71
N ILE A 97 -4.25 -5.02 5.11
CA ILE A 97 -5.62 -4.57 4.87
C ILE A 97 -6.38 -5.57 3.98
N TYR A 98 -5.74 -6.12 2.96
CA TYR A 98 -6.35 -7.15 2.13
C TYR A 98 -6.76 -8.39 2.93
N GLU A 99 -5.87 -8.92 3.77
CA GLU A 99 -6.16 -10.08 4.62
C GLU A 99 -7.27 -9.78 5.63
N ASP A 100 -7.31 -8.57 6.19
CA ASP A 100 -8.37 -8.13 7.09
C ASP A 100 -9.73 -8.07 6.37
N VAL A 101 -9.76 -7.55 5.14
CA VAL A 101 -10.98 -7.57 4.31
C VAL A 101 -11.42 -9.00 4.03
N LEU A 102 -10.50 -9.90 3.66
CA LEU A 102 -10.83 -11.31 3.43
C LEU A 102 -11.39 -11.96 4.68
N ARG A 103 -10.78 -11.74 5.83
CA ARG A 103 -11.25 -12.25 7.11
C ARG A 103 -12.64 -11.71 7.43
N TYR A 104 -12.86 -10.40 7.33
CA TYR A 104 -14.14 -9.76 7.57
C TYR A 104 -15.26 -10.35 6.70
N VAL A 105 -15.04 -10.48 5.37
CA VAL A 105 -16.08 -11.00 4.48
C VAL A 105 -16.35 -12.49 4.70
N LYS A 106 -15.34 -13.26 5.09
CA LYS A 106 -15.48 -14.66 5.46
C LYS A 106 -16.35 -14.81 6.72
N GLU A 107 -16.02 -14.07 7.77
CA GLU A 107 -16.74 -14.13 9.05
C GLU A 107 -18.16 -13.59 8.95
N ARG A 108 -18.33 -12.46 8.23
CA ARG A 108 -19.63 -11.75 8.18
C ARG A 108 -20.59 -12.33 7.16
N TYR A 109 -20.08 -12.82 6.03
CA TYR A 109 -20.90 -13.22 4.87
C TYR A 109 -20.69 -14.68 4.46
N ASN A 110 -19.89 -15.44 5.22
CA ASN A 110 -19.51 -16.80 4.90
C ASN A 110 -18.98 -16.95 3.45
N SER A 111 -18.21 -15.95 3.03
CA SER A 111 -17.64 -15.88 1.69
C SER A 111 -16.39 -16.74 1.59
N THR A 112 -16.15 -17.31 0.41
CA THR A 112 -14.94 -18.04 0.11
C THR A 112 -14.16 -17.38 -1.02
N THR A 113 -12.85 -17.64 -1.06
CA THR A 113 -11.98 -17.18 -2.12
C THR A 113 -11.75 -18.32 -3.12
N VAL A 114 -11.92 -18.02 -4.41
CA VAL A 114 -11.67 -18.98 -5.50
C VAL A 114 -10.71 -18.37 -6.53
N GLN A 115 -10.01 -19.25 -7.25
CA GLN A 115 -9.18 -18.87 -8.41
C GLN A 115 -9.96 -19.17 -9.68
N PRO A 116 -10.65 -18.18 -10.28
CA PRO A 116 -11.58 -18.43 -11.37
C PRO A 116 -10.90 -18.77 -12.70
N PHE A 117 -9.62 -18.42 -12.85
CA PHE A 117 -8.89 -18.58 -14.12
C PHE A 117 -7.62 -19.40 -13.92
N LYS A 118 -7.55 -20.60 -14.51
CA LYS A 118 -6.37 -21.47 -14.46
C LYS A 118 -5.14 -20.84 -15.11
N SER A 119 -5.33 -20.02 -16.14
CA SER A 119 -4.25 -19.31 -16.84
C SER A 119 -3.67 -18.13 -16.06
N ASN A 120 -4.41 -17.61 -15.07
CA ASN A 120 -4.02 -16.45 -14.27
C ASN A 120 -4.34 -16.72 -12.79
N PRO A 121 -3.52 -17.52 -12.09
CA PRO A 121 -3.77 -17.90 -10.70
C PRO A 121 -3.69 -16.72 -9.70
N GLU A 122 -3.07 -15.61 -10.12
CA GLU A 122 -3.01 -14.37 -9.34
C GLU A 122 -4.39 -13.73 -9.14
N ILE A 123 -5.32 -13.97 -10.09
CA ILE A 123 -6.67 -13.43 -10.01
C ILE A 123 -7.47 -14.24 -9.00
N LYS A 124 -7.99 -13.56 -7.98
CA LYS A 124 -8.81 -14.15 -6.94
C LYS A 124 -10.21 -13.55 -6.98
N ALA A 125 -11.23 -14.38 -6.83
CA ALA A 125 -12.60 -13.94 -6.71
C ALA A 125 -13.16 -14.27 -5.32
N LEU A 126 -13.99 -13.37 -4.77
CA LEU A 126 -14.84 -13.66 -3.63
C LEU A 126 -16.20 -14.12 -4.13
N VAL A 127 -16.66 -15.22 -3.56
CA VAL A 127 -17.96 -15.81 -3.89
C VAL A 127 -18.88 -15.87 -2.67
N THR A 128 -20.15 -15.70 -2.93
CA THR A 128 -21.21 -15.96 -1.94
C THR A 128 -21.33 -17.47 -1.70
N PRO A 129 -22.05 -17.91 -0.64
CA PRO A 129 -22.33 -19.33 -0.42
C PRO A 129 -23.03 -20.05 -1.59
N ASN A 130 -23.63 -19.28 -2.51
CA ASN A 130 -24.27 -19.79 -3.73
C ASN A 130 -23.37 -19.65 -4.97
N ASP A 131 -22.06 -19.63 -4.80
CA ASP A 131 -21.04 -19.56 -5.86
C ASP A 131 -21.15 -18.35 -6.81
N LYS A 132 -21.77 -17.25 -6.35
CA LYS A 132 -21.89 -16.02 -7.15
C LYS A 132 -20.75 -15.07 -6.83
N TRP A 133 -19.98 -14.68 -7.84
CA TRP A 133 -18.94 -13.68 -7.71
C TRP A 133 -19.51 -12.32 -7.35
N TYR A 134 -18.88 -11.63 -6.42
CA TYR A 134 -19.20 -10.25 -6.07
C TYR A 134 -17.96 -9.35 -5.92
N ALA A 135 -16.76 -9.92 -5.83
CA ALA A 135 -15.49 -9.21 -5.90
C ALA A 135 -14.48 -10.00 -6.73
N LEU A 136 -13.61 -9.29 -7.46
CA LEU A 136 -12.53 -9.88 -8.26
C LEU A 136 -11.28 -9.02 -8.11
N PHE A 137 -10.19 -9.61 -7.64
CA PHE A 137 -8.91 -8.94 -7.42
C PHE A 137 -8.01 -9.12 -8.64
N LEU A 138 -7.45 -8.02 -9.15
CA LEU A 138 -6.69 -7.96 -10.39
C LEU A 138 -5.50 -7.02 -10.23
N ASP A 139 -4.40 -7.36 -10.88
CA ASP A 139 -3.29 -6.45 -11.12
C ASP A 139 -3.33 -6.04 -12.60
N ILE A 140 -3.46 -4.74 -12.86
CA ILE A 140 -3.59 -4.21 -14.22
C ILE A 140 -2.69 -2.99 -14.42
N GLU A 141 -2.41 -2.62 -15.66
CA GLU A 141 -1.78 -1.35 -15.99
C GLU A 141 -2.79 -0.21 -15.80
N TYR A 142 -2.38 0.88 -15.15
CA TYR A 142 -3.26 2.02 -14.83
C TYR A 142 -3.90 2.66 -16.07
N ASN A 143 -3.19 2.68 -17.20
CA ASN A 143 -3.71 3.16 -18.47
C ASN A 143 -4.94 2.38 -18.99
N LYS A 144 -5.22 1.19 -18.45
CA LYS A 144 -6.45 0.42 -18.76
C LYS A 144 -7.69 0.99 -18.07
N LEU A 145 -7.51 1.75 -16.97
CA LEU A 145 -8.60 2.47 -16.32
C LEU A 145 -8.77 3.87 -16.90
N GLN A 146 -7.67 4.54 -17.17
CA GLN A 146 -7.63 5.92 -17.68
C GLN A 146 -6.68 6.00 -18.88
N LYS A 147 -7.24 6.00 -20.09
CA LYS A 147 -6.50 5.89 -21.35
C LYS A 147 -5.51 7.02 -21.60
N ASP A 148 -5.76 8.21 -21.07
CA ASP A 148 -4.93 9.40 -21.26
C ASP A 148 -3.89 9.58 -20.15
N SER A 149 -3.75 8.59 -19.25
CA SER A 149 -2.77 8.63 -18.19
C SER A 149 -1.37 8.35 -18.73
N LEU A 150 -0.43 9.24 -18.40
CA LEU A 150 1.01 9.04 -18.61
C LEU A 150 1.64 8.10 -17.57
N VAL A 151 0.84 7.60 -16.62
CA VAL A 151 1.29 6.69 -15.58
C VAL A 151 1.39 5.28 -16.17
N ASP A 152 2.60 4.83 -16.39
CA ASP A 152 2.92 3.48 -16.85
C ASP A 152 3.30 2.60 -15.64
N SER A 153 2.33 2.34 -14.77
CA SER A 153 2.52 1.50 -13.58
C SER A 153 1.39 0.48 -13.45
N LYS A 154 1.73 -0.70 -12.94
CA LYS A 154 0.74 -1.69 -12.53
C LYS A 154 0.05 -1.22 -11.25
N VAL A 155 -1.26 -1.40 -11.21
CA VAL A 155 -2.09 -1.07 -10.06
C VAL A 155 -2.95 -2.25 -9.70
N LYS A 156 -3.16 -2.40 -8.40
CA LYS A 156 -4.08 -3.39 -7.88
C LYS A 156 -5.48 -2.81 -7.86
N ILE A 157 -6.43 -3.53 -8.42
CA ILE A 157 -7.84 -3.14 -8.40
C ILE A 157 -8.69 -4.25 -7.81
N VAL A 158 -9.84 -3.83 -7.30
CA VAL A 158 -10.93 -4.74 -6.96
C VAL A 158 -12.13 -4.38 -7.82
N ASN A 159 -12.57 -5.31 -8.67
CA ASN A 159 -13.88 -5.21 -9.27
C ASN A 159 -14.92 -5.63 -8.24
N LEU A 160 -15.88 -4.76 -7.96
CA LEU A 160 -16.94 -5.00 -7.00
C LEU A 160 -18.31 -4.97 -7.70
N LYS A 161 -19.15 -5.94 -7.36
CA LYS A 161 -20.55 -5.92 -7.77
C LYS A 161 -21.29 -4.80 -7.04
N HIS A 162 -22.03 -4.00 -7.77
CA HIS A 162 -22.71 -2.84 -7.23
C HIS A 162 -24.17 -2.76 -7.70
N ILE A 163 -24.97 -1.97 -6.99
CA ILE A 163 -26.38 -1.72 -7.35
C ILE A 163 -26.40 -0.88 -8.63
N PRO A 164 -27.06 -1.35 -9.72
CA PRO A 164 -27.00 -0.67 -11.03
C PRO A 164 -27.38 0.81 -10.97
N SER A 165 -28.44 1.15 -10.25
CA SER A 165 -28.95 2.53 -10.15
C SER A 165 -27.99 3.49 -9.41
N LYS A 166 -26.98 2.97 -8.72
CA LYS A 166 -26.01 3.78 -7.95
C LYS A 166 -24.62 3.83 -8.58
N ILE A 167 -24.37 3.09 -9.67
CA ILE A 167 -23.03 3.03 -10.29
C ILE A 167 -22.55 4.40 -10.72
N SER A 168 -23.40 5.16 -11.42
CA SER A 168 -23.03 6.49 -11.93
C SER A 168 -22.73 7.52 -10.82
N THR A 169 -23.26 7.31 -9.63
CA THR A 169 -23.09 8.24 -8.50
C THR A 169 -21.80 7.98 -7.70
N VAL A 170 -21.21 6.79 -7.83
CA VAL A 170 -20.00 6.42 -7.08
C VAL A 170 -18.73 6.54 -7.91
N ILE A 171 -18.83 6.57 -9.25
CA ILE A 171 -17.66 6.70 -10.12
C ILE A 171 -17.11 8.13 -10.01
N ASP A 172 -15.88 8.26 -9.55
CA ASP A 172 -15.15 9.52 -9.39
C ASP A 172 -13.99 9.69 -10.39
N ASN A 173 -13.68 8.65 -11.17
CA ASN A 173 -12.55 8.57 -12.10
C ASN A 173 -11.18 8.85 -11.44
N ARG A 174 -11.09 8.70 -10.14
CA ARG A 174 -9.87 8.86 -9.35
C ARG A 174 -9.54 7.59 -8.57
N ASN A 175 -10.49 7.11 -7.77
CA ASN A 175 -10.37 5.88 -7.00
C ASN A 175 -11.35 4.82 -7.48
N ILE A 176 -12.50 5.24 -8.03
CA ILE A 176 -13.59 4.38 -8.48
C ILE A 176 -13.85 4.65 -9.96
N PHE A 177 -13.72 3.62 -10.75
CA PHE A 177 -13.81 3.64 -12.22
C PHE A 177 -14.93 2.73 -12.72
N GLN A 178 -15.27 2.89 -13.98
CA GLN A 178 -16.06 1.88 -14.69
C GLN A 178 -15.34 0.53 -14.67
N ALA A 179 -16.09 -0.55 -14.48
CA ALA A 179 -15.52 -1.87 -14.31
C ALA A 179 -14.62 -2.30 -15.48
N TYR A 180 -13.41 -2.72 -15.16
CA TYR A 180 -12.48 -3.31 -16.10
C TYR A 180 -12.84 -4.77 -16.36
N HIS A 181 -13.03 -5.15 -17.63
CA HIS A 181 -13.42 -6.49 -18.08
C HIS A 181 -14.67 -7.11 -17.45
N MET A 182 -15.49 -6.31 -16.76
CA MET A 182 -16.75 -6.76 -16.17
C MET A 182 -17.91 -5.94 -16.75
N ASN A 183 -19.13 -6.43 -16.55
CA ASN A 183 -20.35 -5.71 -17.00
C ASN A 183 -20.50 -4.40 -16.22
N LYS A 184 -20.30 -3.28 -16.93
CA LYS A 184 -20.33 -1.91 -16.39
C LYS A 184 -21.66 -1.50 -15.76
N ASN A 185 -22.75 -2.20 -16.07
CA ASN A 185 -24.05 -1.95 -15.46
C ASN A 185 -24.21 -2.55 -14.05
N HIS A 186 -23.29 -3.44 -13.64
CA HIS A 186 -23.38 -4.18 -12.39
C HIS A 186 -22.09 -4.19 -11.58
N TRP A 187 -21.01 -3.64 -12.13
CA TRP A 187 -19.70 -3.69 -11.52
C TRP A 187 -18.97 -2.35 -11.61
N ILE A 188 -18.14 -2.08 -10.63
CA ILE A 188 -17.20 -0.96 -10.58
C ILE A 188 -15.79 -1.51 -10.37
N SER A 189 -14.77 -0.76 -10.76
CA SER A 189 -13.37 -1.01 -10.39
C SER A 189 -12.92 0.01 -9.37
N VAL A 190 -12.45 -0.47 -8.24
CA VAL A 190 -11.88 0.34 -7.16
C VAL A 190 -10.37 0.13 -7.17
N VAL A 191 -9.62 1.19 -7.23
CA VAL A 191 -8.16 1.16 -7.13
C VAL A 191 -7.78 1.02 -5.66
N ARG A 192 -6.83 0.07 -5.38
CA ARG A 192 -6.30 -0.23 -4.05
C ARG A 192 -4.97 0.46 -3.87
#